data_e3956957241b95573658a8ce4456a536
#
_entry.id   e3956957241b95573658a8ce4456a536
#
_cell.length_a   1.000
_cell.length_b   1.000
_cell.length_c   1.000
_cell.angle_alpha   90.00
_cell.angle_beta   90.00
_cell.angle_gamma   90.00
#
_symmetry.space_group_name_H-M   'P 1'
#
loop_
_entity.id
_entity.type
_entity.pdbx_description
1 polymer ?
#
loop_
_entity_poly.entity_id
_entity_poly.type
_entity_poly.pdbx_seq_one_letter_code
_entity_poly.pdbx_strand_id
1 'polypeptide(L)'
;RVTLSVEATPELITKAFQNAAVQVQSRAQMQGFRAGKGPLDLVKQNFAGHIKERALDLAVKSAISAALEQTKLNPVTLPSLTKADFATFNDGQAFTFELAIDVAPEFDVKDYKGIEVTKKPETATEEEVTAQLQRILEGNARLESAAEGAVIDDKVYAVVQYKGKRNGEEDYKLSAD
;
A
#
# COMPACT_ATOMS: atom_id res chain seq x y z
N ARG A 1 -18.97 2.93 -3.64
CA ARG A 1 -18.01 2.92 -4.75
C ARG A 1 -18.55 3.73 -5.92
N VAL A 2 -17.75 4.64 -6.46
CA VAL A 2 -18.11 5.53 -7.58
C VAL A 2 -17.12 5.27 -8.71
N THR A 3 -17.64 5.19 -9.94
CA THR A 3 -16.80 5.09 -11.14
C THR A 3 -16.79 6.44 -11.85
N LEU A 4 -15.62 6.97 -12.13
CA LEU A 4 -15.43 8.22 -12.88
C LEU A 4 -14.76 7.91 -14.22
N SER A 5 -15.29 8.48 -15.29
CA SER A 5 -14.62 8.54 -16.59
C SER A 5 -13.83 9.85 -16.65
N VAL A 6 -12.53 9.75 -16.83
CA VAL A 6 -11.61 10.88 -16.84
C VAL A 6 -10.98 11.01 -18.21
N GLU A 7 -11.05 12.20 -18.78
CA GLU A 7 -10.39 12.56 -20.02
C GLU A 7 -9.21 13.50 -19.71
N ALA A 8 -8.00 13.05 -19.98
CA ALA A 8 -6.81 13.88 -19.92
C ALA A 8 -6.66 14.69 -21.21
N THR A 9 -6.60 16.00 -21.07
CA THR A 9 -6.49 16.88 -22.23
C THR A 9 -5.13 16.76 -22.93
N PRO A 10 -5.05 17.02 -24.25
CA PRO A 10 -3.79 16.98 -25.00
C PRO A 10 -2.68 17.85 -24.39
N GLU A 11 -3.05 19.00 -23.83
CA GLU A 11 -2.10 19.92 -23.18
C GLU A 11 -1.46 19.30 -21.93
N LEU A 12 -2.28 18.62 -21.10
CA LEU A 12 -1.81 17.94 -19.92
C LEU A 12 -0.84 16.80 -20.29
N ILE A 13 -1.16 16.06 -21.35
CA ILE A 13 -0.33 14.96 -21.84
C ILE A 13 1.00 15.48 -22.38
N THR A 14 0.98 16.50 -23.23
CA THR A 14 2.21 17.12 -23.75
C THR A 14 3.11 17.62 -22.62
N LYS A 15 2.53 18.25 -21.59
CA LYS A 15 3.27 18.69 -20.41
C LYS A 15 3.86 17.52 -19.62
N ALA A 16 3.12 16.42 -19.51
CA ALA A 16 3.60 15.20 -18.87
C ALA A 16 4.79 14.58 -19.64
N PHE A 17 4.73 14.54 -20.98
CA PHE A 17 5.84 14.08 -21.83
C PHE A 17 7.09 14.96 -21.68
N GLN A 18 6.93 16.28 -21.63
CA GLN A 18 8.05 17.20 -21.41
C GLN A 18 8.70 16.99 -20.04
N ASN A 19 7.89 16.88 -18.99
CA ASN A 19 8.39 16.64 -17.64
C ASN A 19 9.05 15.25 -17.52
N ALA A 20 8.48 14.23 -18.15
CA ALA A 20 9.04 12.88 -18.18
C ALA A 20 10.39 12.87 -18.90
N ALA A 21 10.52 13.56 -20.01
CA ALA A 21 11.78 13.66 -20.76
C ALA A 21 12.89 14.31 -19.91
N VAL A 22 12.58 15.38 -19.17
CA VAL A 22 13.54 16.03 -18.26
C VAL A 22 13.93 15.10 -17.09
N GLN A 23 12.96 14.37 -16.52
CA GLN A 23 13.24 13.42 -15.44
C GLN A 23 14.10 12.25 -15.92
N VAL A 24 13.81 11.70 -17.10
CA VAL A 24 14.62 10.64 -17.69
C VAL A 24 16.01 11.16 -18.04
N GLN A 25 16.13 12.37 -18.62
CA GLN A 25 17.41 13.00 -18.91
C GLN A 25 18.30 13.07 -17.67
N SER A 26 17.77 13.51 -16.54
CA SER A 26 18.53 13.67 -15.29
C SER A 26 19.18 12.38 -14.78
N ARG A 27 18.64 11.21 -15.15
CA ARG A 27 19.11 9.89 -14.73
C ARG A 27 19.76 9.09 -15.85
N ALA A 28 19.60 9.54 -17.11
CA ALA A 28 20.10 8.83 -18.28
C ALA A 28 21.62 8.80 -18.30
N GLN A 29 22.19 7.62 -18.48
CA GLN A 29 23.61 7.43 -18.83
C GLN A 29 23.70 7.21 -20.34
N MET A 30 24.43 8.06 -21.01
CA MET A 30 24.65 8.00 -22.45
C MET A 30 26.14 7.99 -22.75
N GLN A 31 26.54 7.17 -23.72
CA GLN A 31 27.93 7.09 -24.13
C GLN A 31 28.43 8.44 -24.68
N GLY A 32 29.53 8.91 -24.17
CA GLY A 32 30.10 10.23 -24.54
C GLY A 32 29.58 11.44 -23.73
N PHE A 33 28.63 11.22 -22.82
CA PHE A 33 28.08 12.30 -21.99
C PHE A 33 28.16 11.95 -20.49
N ARG A 34 28.35 12.96 -19.67
CA ARG A 34 28.21 12.80 -18.22
C ARG A 34 26.75 12.50 -17.89
N ALA A 35 26.51 11.61 -16.91
CA ALA A 35 25.15 11.26 -16.44
C ALA A 35 24.29 12.52 -16.23
N GLY A 36 23.10 12.55 -16.81
CA GLY A 36 22.16 13.65 -16.72
C GLY A 36 22.48 14.89 -17.58
N LYS A 37 23.51 14.87 -18.42
CA LYS A 37 23.92 16.01 -19.26
C LYS A 37 23.83 15.73 -20.76
N GLY A 38 23.22 14.62 -21.17
CA GLY A 38 22.95 14.32 -22.58
C GLY A 38 21.95 15.32 -23.18
N PRO A 39 22.06 15.67 -24.48
CA PRO A 39 21.06 16.48 -25.17
C PRO A 39 19.68 15.85 -25.12
N LEU A 40 18.64 16.67 -24.88
CA LEU A 40 17.26 16.19 -24.68
C LEU A 40 16.72 15.43 -25.90
N ASP A 41 17.10 15.84 -27.11
CA ASP A 41 16.64 15.18 -28.35
C ASP A 41 17.21 13.76 -28.49
N LEU A 42 18.47 13.54 -28.11
CA LEU A 42 19.06 12.21 -28.08
C LEU A 42 18.45 11.34 -26.98
N VAL A 43 18.09 11.93 -25.84
CA VAL A 43 17.39 11.23 -24.77
C VAL A 43 16.01 10.79 -25.23
N LYS A 44 15.27 11.65 -25.93
CA LYS A 44 13.97 11.31 -26.51
C LYS A 44 14.03 10.17 -27.51
N GLN A 45 15.08 10.12 -28.33
CA GLN A 45 15.27 9.03 -29.30
C GLN A 45 15.65 7.71 -28.65
N ASN A 46 16.63 7.73 -27.73
CA ASN A 46 17.18 6.51 -27.14
C ASN A 46 16.31 5.92 -26.02
N PHE A 47 15.52 6.76 -25.34
CA PHE A 47 14.72 6.38 -24.17
C PHE A 47 13.22 6.64 -24.38
N ALA A 48 12.73 6.60 -25.62
CA ALA A 48 11.33 6.87 -25.95
C ALA A 48 10.34 6.03 -25.14
N GLY A 49 10.62 4.73 -24.94
CA GLY A 49 9.78 3.81 -24.14
C GLY A 49 9.70 4.25 -22.68
N HIS A 50 10.82 4.52 -22.05
CA HIS A 50 10.87 4.98 -20.65
C HIS A 50 10.21 6.35 -20.46
N ILE A 51 10.34 7.24 -21.45
CA ILE A 51 9.66 8.54 -21.42
C ILE A 51 8.16 8.35 -21.51
N LYS A 52 7.67 7.45 -22.40
CA LYS A 52 6.24 7.14 -22.54
C LYS A 52 5.65 6.56 -21.24
N GLU A 53 6.31 5.60 -20.62
CA GLU A 53 5.91 5.05 -19.31
C GLU A 53 5.84 6.12 -18.22
N ARG A 54 6.90 6.95 -18.15
CA ARG A 54 6.96 8.00 -17.13
C ARG A 54 5.94 9.11 -17.37
N ALA A 55 5.70 9.46 -18.63
CA ALA A 55 4.68 10.42 -19.02
C ALA A 55 3.28 9.94 -18.67
N LEU A 56 3.00 8.65 -18.91
CA LEU A 56 1.73 8.02 -18.53
C LEU A 56 1.49 8.11 -17.02
N ASP A 57 2.48 7.76 -16.19
CA ASP A 57 2.39 7.84 -14.73
C ASP A 57 2.12 9.27 -14.25
N LEU A 58 2.80 10.26 -14.83
CA LEU A 58 2.61 11.67 -14.51
C LEU A 58 1.25 12.21 -14.99
N ALA A 59 0.83 11.84 -16.20
CA ALA A 59 -0.46 12.27 -16.77
C ALA A 59 -1.64 11.72 -15.98
N VAL A 60 -1.62 10.41 -15.67
CA VAL A 60 -2.66 9.75 -14.89
C VAL A 60 -2.77 10.35 -13.49
N LYS A 61 -1.65 10.56 -12.79
CA LYS A 61 -1.65 11.19 -11.45
C LYS A 61 -2.22 12.59 -11.48
N SER A 62 -1.82 13.40 -12.46
CA SER A 62 -2.31 14.77 -12.60
C SER A 62 -3.80 14.81 -12.95
N ALA A 63 -4.25 13.92 -13.84
CA ALA A 63 -5.65 13.83 -14.23
C ALA A 63 -6.54 13.34 -13.06
N ILE A 64 -6.07 12.38 -12.24
CA ILE A 64 -6.77 11.93 -11.04
C ILE A 64 -6.92 13.10 -10.04
N SER A 65 -5.85 13.85 -9.77
CA SER A 65 -5.92 14.99 -8.86
C SER A 65 -6.92 16.04 -9.35
N ALA A 66 -6.87 16.39 -10.63
CA ALA A 66 -7.81 17.33 -11.23
C ALA A 66 -9.26 16.84 -11.17
N ALA A 67 -9.50 15.55 -11.44
CA ALA A 67 -10.84 14.94 -11.38
C ALA A 67 -11.41 14.96 -9.95
N LEU A 68 -10.58 14.66 -8.93
CA LEU A 68 -10.98 14.71 -7.52
C LEU A 68 -11.30 16.14 -7.07
N GLU A 69 -10.51 17.11 -7.49
CA GLU A 69 -10.78 18.54 -7.20
C GLU A 69 -12.08 19.02 -7.83
N GLN A 70 -12.35 18.66 -9.08
CA GLN A 70 -13.58 19.03 -9.79
C GLN A 70 -14.83 18.39 -9.17
N THR A 71 -14.75 17.12 -8.80
CA THR A 71 -15.87 16.36 -8.25
C THR A 71 -16.06 16.59 -6.75
N LYS A 72 -15.07 17.19 -6.06
CA LYS A 72 -15.03 17.37 -4.60
C LYS A 72 -15.21 16.06 -3.82
N LEU A 73 -14.81 14.95 -4.42
CA LEU A 73 -14.88 13.64 -3.77
C LEU A 73 -13.64 13.43 -2.90
N ASN A 74 -13.90 12.97 -1.67
CA ASN A 74 -12.83 12.57 -0.77
C ASN A 74 -12.69 11.04 -0.80
N PRO A 75 -11.66 10.51 -1.46
CA PRO A 75 -11.43 9.08 -1.51
C PRO A 75 -10.99 8.54 -0.15
N VAL A 76 -11.54 7.40 0.26
CA VAL A 76 -11.12 6.67 1.46
C VAL A 76 -9.92 5.78 1.16
N THR A 77 -9.84 5.28 -0.07
CA THR A 77 -8.74 4.45 -0.57
C THR A 77 -8.10 5.08 -1.80
N LEU A 78 -6.92 4.61 -2.18
CA LEU A 78 -6.29 5.04 -3.42
C LEU A 78 -7.19 4.69 -4.61
N PRO A 79 -7.47 5.65 -5.53
CA PRO A 79 -8.22 5.39 -6.74
C PRO A 79 -7.61 4.26 -7.55
N SER A 80 -8.43 3.32 -8.00
CA SER A 80 -8.00 2.19 -8.83
C SER A 80 -8.41 2.40 -10.26
N LEU A 81 -7.47 2.15 -11.18
CA LEU A 81 -7.72 2.20 -12.63
C LEU A 81 -8.50 0.94 -13.03
N THR A 82 -9.67 1.11 -13.62
CA THR A 82 -10.54 -0.02 -13.99
C THR A 82 -10.41 -0.35 -15.46
N LYS A 83 -10.39 0.66 -16.32
CA LYS A 83 -10.20 0.51 -17.76
C LYS A 83 -9.32 1.63 -18.30
N ALA A 84 -8.31 1.27 -19.07
CA ALA A 84 -7.48 2.20 -19.81
C ALA A 84 -6.90 1.50 -21.04
N ASP A 85 -6.97 2.15 -22.19
CA ASP A 85 -6.30 1.68 -23.39
C ASP A 85 -4.94 2.37 -23.54
N PHE A 86 -3.92 1.79 -22.95
CA PHE A 86 -2.56 2.33 -22.99
C PHE A 86 -1.92 2.39 -24.37
N ALA A 87 -2.47 1.66 -25.36
CA ALA A 87 -1.97 1.69 -26.72
C ALA A 87 -2.25 3.04 -27.38
N THR A 88 -3.36 3.69 -27.03
CA THR A 88 -3.76 5.00 -27.57
C THR A 88 -3.04 6.18 -26.92
N PHE A 89 -2.26 5.95 -25.86
CA PHE A 89 -1.53 7.01 -25.17
C PHE A 89 -0.34 7.51 -25.99
N ASN A 90 -0.47 8.69 -26.58
CA ASN A 90 0.57 9.35 -27.37
C ASN A 90 0.62 10.85 -27.08
N ASP A 91 1.78 11.46 -27.34
CA ASP A 91 1.97 12.91 -27.14
C ASP A 91 1.00 13.70 -28.03
N GLY A 92 0.40 14.74 -27.44
CA GLY A 92 -0.56 15.62 -28.11
C GLY A 92 -1.94 15.04 -28.41
N GLN A 93 -2.26 13.85 -27.90
CA GLN A 93 -3.59 13.23 -28.03
C GLN A 93 -4.31 13.15 -26.70
N ALA A 94 -5.63 13.32 -26.70
CA ALA A 94 -6.45 13.10 -25.51
C ALA A 94 -6.42 11.62 -25.10
N PHE A 95 -6.43 11.37 -23.80
CA PHE A 95 -6.41 10.02 -23.23
C PHE A 95 -7.54 9.85 -22.23
N THR A 96 -8.40 8.85 -22.46
CA THR A 96 -9.55 8.57 -21.60
C THR A 96 -9.33 7.27 -20.82
N PHE A 97 -9.69 7.29 -19.54
CA PHE A 97 -9.62 6.12 -18.67
C PHE A 97 -10.71 6.16 -17.60
N GLU A 98 -11.03 5.00 -17.04
CA GLU A 98 -12.03 4.85 -15.96
C GLU A 98 -11.33 4.61 -14.62
N LEU A 99 -11.78 5.32 -13.60
CA LEU A 99 -11.35 5.18 -12.22
C LEU A 99 -12.48 4.66 -11.35
N ALA A 100 -12.17 3.71 -10.48
CA ALA A 100 -13.04 3.34 -9.38
C ALA A 100 -12.51 3.97 -8.08
N ILE A 101 -13.39 4.67 -7.39
CA ILE A 101 -13.09 5.42 -6.17
C ILE A 101 -14.05 4.96 -5.07
N ASP A 102 -13.52 4.60 -3.92
CA ASP A 102 -14.33 4.34 -2.74
C ASP A 102 -14.43 5.64 -1.92
N VAL A 103 -15.65 6.14 -1.77
CA VAL A 103 -15.96 7.35 -1.01
C VAL A 103 -16.66 6.98 0.29
N ALA A 104 -16.49 7.81 1.31
CA ALA A 104 -17.22 7.64 2.54
C ALA A 104 -18.72 7.80 2.30
N PRO A 105 -19.57 6.94 2.86
CA PRO A 105 -21.01 7.09 2.75
C PRO A 105 -21.47 8.34 3.53
N GLU A 106 -22.38 9.09 2.95
CA GLU A 106 -23.11 10.13 3.67
C GLU A 106 -24.28 9.46 4.39
N PHE A 107 -24.36 9.64 5.69
CA PHE A 107 -25.47 9.12 6.51
C PHE A 107 -25.85 10.09 7.60
N ASP A 108 -27.15 10.16 7.86
CA ASP A 108 -27.69 10.90 8.99
C ASP A 108 -27.74 10.00 10.21
N VAL A 109 -27.11 10.44 11.30
CA VAL A 109 -27.16 9.72 12.57
C VAL A 109 -28.50 10.06 13.23
N LYS A 110 -29.38 9.04 13.33
CA LYS A 110 -30.67 9.15 14.00
C LYS A 110 -30.55 8.64 15.44
N ASP A 111 -31.40 9.17 16.31
CA ASP A 111 -31.62 8.68 17.68
C ASP A 111 -30.34 8.56 18.55
N TYR A 112 -29.35 9.42 18.30
CA TYR A 112 -28.10 9.44 19.09
C TYR A 112 -28.21 10.21 20.42
N LYS A 113 -29.33 10.93 20.63
CA LYS A 113 -29.58 11.65 21.88
C LYS A 113 -30.42 10.81 22.85
N GLY A 114 -30.06 10.80 24.12
CA GLY A 114 -30.80 10.04 25.12
C GLY A 114 -30.38 8.58 25.24
N ILE A 115 -29.29 8.18 24.63
CA ILE A 115 -28.71 6.83 24.83
C ILE A 115 -28.20 6.73 26.25
N GLU A 116 -28.78 5.80 27.04
CA GLU A 116 -28.28 5.50 28.37
C GLU A 116 -27.00 4.69 28.28
N VAL A 117 -25.91 5.19 28.86
CA VAL A 117 -24.62 4.53 28.90
C VAL A 117 -24.24 4.25 30.34
N THR A 118 -23.98 3.01 30.67
CA THR A 118 -23.45 2.63 31.97
C THR A 118 -21.95 2.94 32.01
N LYS A 119 -21.57 3.93 32.84
CA LYS A 119 -20.16 4.23 33.07
C LYS A 119 -19.53 3.11 33.91
N LYS A 120 -18.45 2.53 33.43
CA LYS A 120 -17.66 1.60 34.26
C LYS A 120 -17.07 2.35 35.45
N PRO A 121 -17.01 1.74 36.64
CA PRO A 121 -16.36 2.34 37.79
C PRO A 121 -14.88 2.64 37.46
N GLU A 122 -14.41 3.77 37.95
CA GLU A 122 -13.00 4.20 37.76
C GLU A 122 -12.03 3.48 38.70
N THR A 123 -12.57 2.75 39.68
CA THR A 123 -11.79 1.97 40.64
C THR A 123 -11.54 0.57 40.10
N ALA A 124 -10.28 0.19 40.02
CA ALA A 124 -9.92 -1.19 39.71
C ALA A 124 -10.34 -2.12 40.85
N THR A 125 -10.86 -3.27 40.48
CA THR A 125 -11.16 -4.37 41.41
C THR A 125 -9.86 -5.09 41.81
N GLU A 126 -9.85 -5.74 42.95
CA GLU A 126 -8.70 -6.57 43.40
C GLU A 126 -8.39 -7.70 42.39
N GLU A 127 -9.43 -8.23 41.77
CA GLU A 127 -9.28 -9.25 40.71
C GLU A 127 -8.56 -8.70 39.49
N GLU A 128 -8.90 -7.50 39.01
CA GLU A 128 -8.23 -6.84 37.89
C GLU A 128 -6.76 -6.52 38.22
N VAL A 129 -6.49 -6.07 39.46
CA VAL A 129 -5.11 -5.82 39.92
C VAL A 129 -4.30 -7.11 39.92
N THR A 130 -4.88 -8.20 40.46
CA THR A 130 -4.21 -9.51 40.51
C THR A 130 -3.94 -10.04 39.12
N ALA A 131 -4.93 -9.95 38.22
CA ALA A 131 -4.75 -10.37 36.81
C ALA A 131 -3.66 -9.58 36.09
N GLN A 132 -3.57 -8.27 36.36
CA GLN A 132 -2.54 -7.43 35.78
C GLN A 132 -1.15 -7.74 36.36
N LEU A 133 -1.04 -7.99 37.65
CA LEU A 133 0.19 -8.46 38.27
C LEU A 133 0.66 -9.79 37.70
N GLN A 134 -0.25 -10.72 37.49
CA GLN A 134 0.06 -12.02 36.88
C GLN A 134 0.62 -11.85 35.47
N ARG A 135 0.03 -10.98 34.63
CA ARG A 135 0.55 -10.68 33.29
C ARG A 135 1.96 -10.08 33.32
N ILE A 136 2.22 -9.18 34.29
CA ILE A 136 3.55 -8.58 34.45
C ILE A 136 4.57 -9.64 34.86
N LEU A 137 4.21 -10.55 35.77
CA LEU A 137 5.05 -11.66 36.21
C LEU A 137 5.37 -12.60 35.05
N GLU A 138 4.36 -13.00 34.28
CA GLU A 138 4.53 -13.84 33.10
C GLU A 138 5.41 -13.18 32.03
N GLY A 139 5.22 -11.88 31.76
CA GLY A 139 6.01 -11.13 30.80
C GLY A 139 7.49 -10.95 31.21
N ASN A 140 7.80 -11.04 32.51
CA ASN A 140 9.17 -10.96 33.05
C ASN A 140 9.73 -12.33 33.47
N ALA A 141 8.97 -13.40 33.25
CA ALA A 141 9.40 -14.76 33.59
C ALA A 141 10.62 -15.16 32.74
N ARG A 142 11.57 -15.84 33.34
CA ARG A 142 12.70 -16.43 32.65
C ARG A 142 12.41 -17.90 32.39
N LEU A 143 12.71 -18.32 31.18
CA LEU A 143 12.62 -19.74 30.82
C LEU A 143 13.84 -20.45 31.37
N GLU A 144 13.61 -21.46 32.22
CA GLU A 144 14.61 -22.37 32.72
C GLU A 144 14.36 -23.78 32.17
N SER A 145 15.41 -24.55 31.99
CA SER A 145 15.28 -25.93 31.51
C SER A 145 14.54 -26.75 32.57
N ALA A 146 13.46 -27.42 32.14
CA ALA A 146 12.73 -28.32 33.02
C ALA A 146 13.58 -29.55 33.40
N ALA A 147 13.25 -30.15 34.53
CA ALA A 147 13.91 -31.38 34.98
C ALA A 147 13.64 -32.54 33.98
N GLU A 148 14.59 -33.47 33.88
CA GLU A 148 14.47 -34.61 33.01
C GLU A 148 13.25 -35.46 33.40
N GLY A 149 12.31 -35.72 32.43
CA GLY A 149 11.06 -36.40 32.68
C GLY A 149 9.89 -35.54 33.14
N ALA A 150 10.02 -34.20 33.12
CA ALA A 150 8.93 -33.29 33.43
C ALA A 150 7.76 -33.49 32.46
N VAL A 151 6.53 -33.49 32.97
CA VAL A 151 5.33 -33.56 32.16
C VAL A 151 4.98 -32.17 31.64
N ILE A 152 4.62 -32.06 30.37
CA ILE A 152 4.19 -30.82 29.74
C ILE A 152 2.80 -30.45 30.28
N ASP A 153 2.69 -29.37 30.99
CA ASP A 153 1.45 -28.76 31.48
C ASP A 153 1.32 -27.33 30.98
N ASP A 154 0.27 -26.62 31.42
CA ASP A 154 0.01 -25.22 31.01
C ASP A 154 1.10 -24.20 31.42
N LYS A 155 2.11 -24.63 32.19
CA LYS A 155 3.21 -23.77 32.67
C LYS A 155 4.55 -24.09 32.01
N VAL A 156 4.60 -25.06 31.13
CA VAL A 156 5.83 -25.53 30.47
C VAL A 156 5.76 -25.27 28.97
N TYR A 157 6.77 -24.60 28.44
CA TYR A 157 6.93 -24.41 27.00
C TYR A 157 7.75 -25.58 26.40
N ALA A 158 7.16 -26.29 25.43
CA ALA A 158 7.89 -27.29 24.68
C ALA A 158 8.52 -26.67 23.43
N VAL A 159 9.81 -26.77 23.30
CA VAL A 159 10.52 -26.45 22.05
C VAL A 159 10.53 -27.71 21.19
N VAL A 160 9.82 -27.68 20.07
CA VAL A 160 9.71 -28.82 19.16
C VAL A 160 10.38 -28.51 17.83
N GLN A 161 11.20 -29.46 17.40
CA GLN A 161 11.74 -29.45 16.04
C GLN A 161 10.92 -30.40 15.20
N TYR A 162 10.47 -29.97 14.05
CA TYR A 162 9.70 -30.82 13.15
C TYR A 162 10.22 -30.76 11.73
N LYS A 163 10.14 -31.89 11.02
CA LYS A 163 10.51 -32.00 9.62
C LYS A 163 9.33 -32.51 8.82
N GLY A 164 8.90 -31.72 7.86
CA GLY A 164 7.81 -32.06 6.95
C GLY A 164 8.33 -32.72 5.68
N LYS A 165 7.62 -33.75 5.18
CA LYS A 165 7.89 -34.37 3.88
C LYS A 165 6.65 -34.26 3.00
N ARG A 166 6.83 -33.90 1.74
CA ARG A 166 5.80 -33.91 0.70
C ARG A 166 6.19 -34.93 -0.37
N ASN A 167 5.36 -35.91 -0.61
CA ASN A 167 5.62 -36.98 -1.59
C ASN A 167 6.97 -37.71 -1.40
N GLY A 168 7.45 -37.78 -0.16
CA GLY A 168 8.72 -38.44 0.16
C GLY A 168 9.96 -37.55 0.14
N GLU A 169 9.86 -36.33 -0.37
CA GLU A 169 10.95 -35.34 -0.36
C GLU A 169 10.78 -34.37 0.82
N GLU A 170 11.90 -33.92 1.39
CA GLU A 170 11.88 -32.95 2.49
C GLU A 170 11.40 -31.59 1.99
N ASP A 171 10.33 -31.06 2.61
CA ASP A 171 9.81 -29.72 2.31
C ASP A 171 10.23 -28.76 3.42
N TYR A 172 11.25 -27.93 3.13
CA TYR A 172 11.80 -26.94 4.06
C TYR A 172 10.77 -25.88 4.50
N LYS A 173 9.67 -25.70 3.77
CA LYS A 173 8.57 -24.81 4.19
C LYS A 173 7.71 -25.40 5.30
N LEU A 174 7.76 -26.72 5.48
CA LEU A 174 7.07 -27.46 6.51
C LEU A 174 8.01 -27.89 7.65
N SER A 175 9.24 -27.39 7.68
CA SER A 175 10.24 -27.71 8.71
C SER A 175 10.59 -26.44 9.47
N ALA A 176 10.76 -26.55 10.79
CA ALA A 176 11.29 -25.51 11.65
C ALA A 176 12.32 -26.07 12.63
N ASP A 177 13.39 -25.35 12.85
CA ASP A 177 14.43 -25.58 13.84
C ASP A 177 14.16 -24.74 15.08
#